data_ecbe6029ef9b00f05ddbf81750e9902a
#
_entry.id   ecbe6029ef9b00f05ddbf81750e9902a
#
_cell.length_a   1.000
_cell.length_b   1.000
_cell.length_c   1.000
_cell.angle_alpha   90.00
_cell.angle_beta   90.00
_cell.angle_gamma   90.00
#
_symmetry.space_group_name_H-M   'P 1'
#
loop_
_entity.id
_entity.type
_entity.pdbx_description
1 polymer ?
#
loop_
_entity_poly.entity_id
_entity_poly.type
_entity_poly.pdbx_seq_one_letter_code
_entity_poly.pdbx_strand_id
1 'polypeptide(L)'
;MAEMAEIAVLIDNGVLTLGFNRPEKRNAITGEMYAELADQLNAAANNDEVGAVLIYGEGDDFTAGNDINDFLNNPPSGDNAPVWRFLIAIREFPKPIVASITGRAVGIGTTLLMHCDYVIAGSGTKLSMPFVNLGLVPEAASSYLLPIIMGHQRASELLLLGDVFSAEKGREYGLINEVVTDEESPVRGGEVAKQLADQPRNAIREAKRLIKKAHSQAVAQTMVEEGKLFQEALVSDEARDAFMNFISKKGK
;
A
#
# COMPACT_ATOMS: atom_id res chain seq x y z
N MET A 1 30.93 0.50 0.55
CA MET A 1 29.90 -0.50 0.30
C MET A 1 28.89 0.18 -0.62
N ALA A 2 28.50 -0.44 -1.72
CA ALA A 2 27.42 0.12 -2.52
C ALA A 2 26.16 0.15 -1.64
N GLU A 3 25.50 1.31 -1.57
CA GLU A 3 24.22 1.46 -0.87
C GLU A 3 23.22 0.58 -1.60
N MET A 4 22.60 -0.37 -0.90
CA MET A 4 21.57 -1.22 -1.51
C MET A 4 20.36 -0.35 -1.79
N ALA A 5 19.74 -0.53 -2.97
CA ALA A 5 18.54 0.20 -3.33
C ALA A 5 17.43 -0.06 -2.31
N GLU A 6 16.75 0.99 -1.86
CA GLU A 6 15.66 0.90 -0.87
C GLU A 6 14.39 0.25 -1.43
N ILE A 7 14.26 0.17 -2.76
CA ILE A 7 13.29 -0.67 -3.46
C ILE A 7 14.05 -1.72 -4.25
N ALA A 8 13.82 -2.99 -3.94
CA ALA A 8 14.31 -4.12 -4.74
C ALA A 8 13.42 -4.27 -5.98
N VAL A 9 14.02 -4.27 -7.16
CA VAL A 9 13.32 -4.36 -8.45
C VAL A 9 13.86 -5.52 -9.25
N LEU A 10 12.97 -6.43 -9.67
CA LEU A 10 13.30 -7.57 -10.52
C LEU A 10 12.17 -7.83 -11.51
N ILE A 11 12.50 -8.06 -12.78
CA ILE A 11 11.56 -8.61 -13.77
C ILE A 11 12.02 -10.03 -14.07
N ASP A 12 11.17 -10.98 -13.76
CA ASP A 12 11.42 -12.40 -14.06
C ASP A 12 10.11 -13.10 -14.43
N ASN A 13 10.16 -13.96 -15.45
CA ASN A 13 9.03 -14.79 -15.88
C ASN A 13 7.69 -14.01 -16.07
N GLY A 14 7.76 -12.76 -16.54
CA GLY A 14 6.59 -11.93 -16.77
C GLY A 14 6.05 -11.22 -15.52
N VAL A 15 6.71 -11.33 -14.38
CA VAL A 15 6.36 -10.67 -13.13
C VAL A 15 7.39 -9.57 -12.83
N LEU A 16 6.92 -8.33 -12.64
CA LEU A 16 7.70 -7.28 -11.99
C LEU A 16 7.54 -7.42 -10.49
N THR A 17 8.63 -7.66 -9.79
CA THR A 17 8.65 -7.72 -8.33
C THR A 17 9.20 -6.42 -7.77
N LEU A 18 8.45 -5.81 -6.84
CA LEU A 18 8.80 -4.57 -6.14
C LEU A 18 8.85 -4.86 -4.64
N GLY A 19 10.04 -4.87 -4.06
CA GLY A 19 10.27 -5.15 -2.64
C GLY A 19 10.63 -3.88 -1.87
N PHE A 20 9.93 -3.56 -0.79
CA PHE A 20 10.42 -2.60 0.20
C PHE A 20 11.67 -3.16 0.86
N ASN A 21 12.81 -2.49 0.74
CA ASN A 21 14.11 -3.03 1.15
C ASN A 21 14.86 -2.11 2.14
N ARG A 22 14.18 -1.80 3.24
CA ARG A 22 14.74 -1.11 4.42
C ARG A 22 14.37 -1.86 5.71
N PRO A 23 14.73 -3.16 5.83
CA PRO A 23 14.28 -3.99 6.96
C PRO A 23 14.72 -3.44 8.33
N GLU A 24 15.87 -2.77 8.43
CA GLU A 24 16.37 -2.11 9.64
C GLU A 24 15.47 -0.93 10.09
N LYS A 25 14.66 -0.37 9.20
CA LYS A 25 13.62 0.64 9.46
C LYS A 25 12.21 0.06 9.32
N ARG A 26 12.09 -1.29 9.33
CA ARG A 26 10.82 -2.00 9.14
C ARG A 26 10.11 -1.57 7.85
N ASN A 27 10.89 -1.35 6.81
CA ASN A 27 10.42 -0.92 5.51
C ASN A 27 9.57 0.37 5.54
N ALA A 28 9.89 1.31 6.45
CA ALA A 28 9.28 2.64 6.46
C ALA A 28 9.60 3.36 5.14
N ILE A 29 8.58 3.94 4.50
CA ILE A 29 8.63 4.44 3.13
C ILE A 29 9.02 5.91 3.11
N THR A 30 10.10 6.24 2.39
CA THR A 30 10.58 7.60 2.15
C THR A 30 10.00 8.18 0.87
N GLY A 31 10.18 9.50 0.67
CA GLY A 31 9.82 10.17 -0.59
C GLY A 31 10.54 9.56 -1.80
N GLU A 32 11.81 9.16 -1.65
CA GLU A 32 12.59 8.52 -2.73
C GLU A 32 12.03 7.14 -3.09
N MET A 33 11.64 6.33 -2.11
CA MET A 33 10.99 5.05 -2.34
C MET A 33 9.66 5.21 -3.08
N TYR A 34 8.85 6.21 -2.73
CA TYR A 34 7.62 6.51 -3.47
C TYR A 34 7.88 6.92 -4.91
N ALA A 35 8.92 7.73 -5.16
CA ALA A 35 9.30 8.12 -6.51
C ALA A 35 9.67 6.90 -7.34
N GLU A 36 10.53 6.02 -6.81
CA GLU A 36 10.94 4.78 -7.46
C GLU A 36 9.76 3.86 -7.76
N LEU A 37 8.89 3.61 -6.79
CA LEU A 37 7.68 2.79 -6.97
C LEU A 37 6.78 3.35 -8.08
N ALA A 38 6.56 4.67 -8.11
CA ALA A 38 5.78 5.32 -9.15
C ALA A 38 6.41 5.16 -10.53
N ASP A 39 7.72 5.34 -10.63
CA ASP A 39 8.46 5.23 -11.89
C ASP A 39 8.45 3.79 -12.42
N GLN A 40 8.65 2.80 -11.56
CA GLN A 40 8.59 1.38 -11.91
C GLN A 40 7.18 0.96 -12.38
N LEU A 41 6.13 1.37 -11.68
CA LEU A 41 4.75 1.09 -12.11
C LEU A 41 4.43 1.75 -13.45
N ASN A 42 4.79 3.01 -13.64
CA ASN A 42 4.56 3.72 -14.90
C ASN A 42 5.32 3.08 -16.09
N ALA A 43 6.57 2.68 -15.88
CA ALA A 43 7.35 1.97 -16.88
C ALA A 43 6.72 0.60 -17.21
N ALA A 44 6.34 -0.16 -16.19
CA ALA A 44 5.73 -1.48 -16.34
C ALA A 44 4.35 -1.45 -17.01
N ALA A 45 3.61 -0.36 -16.90
CA ALA A 45 2.26 -0.23 -17.50
C ALA A 45 2.27 -0.52 -19.00
N ASN A 46 3.32 -0.08 -19.71
CA ASN A 46 3.48 -0.21 -21.16
C ASN A 46 4.58 -1.23 -21.57
N ASN A 47 5.23 -1.91 -20.60
CA ASN A 47 6.25 -2.91 -20.91
C ASN A 47 5.61 -4.26 -21.18
N ASP A 48 5.69 -4.77 -22.40
CA ASP A 48 5.11 -6.06 -22.79
C ASP A 48 5.76 -7.28 -22.12
N GLU A 49 6.95 -7.13 -21.54
CA GLU A 49 7.59 -8.19 -20.74
C GLU A 49 6.90 -8.41 -19.39
N VAL A 50 6.18 -7.40 -18.88
CA VAL A 50 5.47 -7.46 -17.61
C VAL A 50 4.01 -7.84 -17.82
N GLY A 51 3.55 -8.91 -17.19
CA GLY A 51 2.16 -9.38 -17.16
C GLY A 51 1.44 -9.08 -15.86
N ALA A 52 2.18 -9.09 -14.74
CA ALA A 52 1.67 -8.78 -13.41
C ALA A 52 2.77 -8.13 -12.56
N VAL A 53 2.37 -7.52 -11.45
CA VAL A 53 3.27 -6.97 -10.42
C VAL A 53 3.08 -7.74 -9.13
N LEU A 54 4.18 -8.01 -8.43
CA LEU A 54 4.21 -8.49 -7.05
C LEU A 54 4.82 -7.41 -6.15
N ILE A 55 4.12 -7.00 -5.09
CA ILE A 55 4.62 -6.09 -4.06
C ILE A 55 4.82 -6.88 -2.78
N TYR A 56 6.00 -6.74 -2.14
CA TYR A 56 6.33 -7.42 -0.89
C TYR A 56 7.27 -6.58 -0.02
N GLY A 57 7.58 -7.04 1.19
CA GLY A 57 8.60 -6.45 2.05
C GLY A 57 9.76 -7.41 2.28
N GLU A 58 11.00 -6.91 2.21
CA GLU A 58 12.19 -7.66 2.62
C GLU A 58 12.25 -7.76 4.16
N GLY A 59 12.68 -8.91 4.66
CA GLY A 59 12.77 -9.18 6.09
C GLY A 59 11.42 -9.51 6.74
N ASP A 60 11.23 -9.07 7.98
CA ASP A 60 10.12 -9.52 8.83
C ASP A 60 8.82 -8.72 8.64
N ASP A 61 8.88 -7.50 8.08
CA ASP A 61 7.75 -6.59 7.97
C ASP A 61 7.47 -6.22 6.51
N PHE A 62 6.20 -6.15 6.14
CA PHE A 62 5.81 -5.58 4.85
C PHE A 62 6.20 -4.10 4.80
N THR A 63 5.56 -3.27 5.61
CA THR A 63 5.99 -1.88 5.83
C THR A 63 5.37 -1.29 7.09
N ALA A 64 6.16 -0.49 7.81
CA ALA A 64 5.69 0.32 8.94
C ALA A 64 4.95 1.60 8.52
N GLY A 65 4.67 1.78 7.22
CA GLY A 65 4.05 2.99 6.67
C GLY A 65 5.08 4.08 6.37
N ASN A 66 4.63 5.33 6.33
CA ASN A 66 5.50 6.48 6.05
C ASN A 66 6.65 6.60 7.06
N ASP A 67 7.84 6.91 6.56
CA ASP A 67 8.95 7.33 7.42
C ASP A 67 8.61 8.69 8.03
N ILE A 68 8.29 8.70 9.34
CA ILE A 68 7.83 9.91 10.05
C ILE A 68 8.87 11.01 10.01
N ASN A 69 10.18 10.66 10.11
CA ASN A 69 11.22 11.67 10.06
C ASN A 69 11.33 12.30 8.69
N ASP A 70 11.24 11.50 7.63
CA ASP A 70 11.22 12.02 6.26
C ASP A 70 9.97 12.89 6.03
N PHE A 71 8.80 12.44 6.46
CA PHE A 71 7.55 13.20 6.33
C PHE A 71 7.55 14.54 7.07
N LEU A 72 8.19 14.62 8.25
CA LEU A 72 8.31 15.87 9.01
C LEU A 72 9.33 16.83 8.40
N ASN A 73 10.44 16.30 7.86
CA ASN A 73 11.50 17.11 7.26
C ASN A 73 11.19 17.51 5.82
N ASN A 74 10.50 16.65 5.09
CA ASN A 74 10.16 16.79 3.68
C ASN A 74 8.66 16.54 3.46
N PRO A 75 7.76 17.37 4.05
CA PRO A 75 6.32 17.14 3.92
C PRO A 75 5.91 17.18 2.45
N PRO A 76 5.04 16.23 2.01
CA PRO A 76 4.60 16.20 0.63
C PRO A 76 3.86 17.48 0.28
N SER A 77 4.41 18.23 -0.66
CA SER A 77 3.87 19.52 -1.09
C SER A 77 3.60 19.54 -2.60
N GLY A 78 2.46 20.10 -2.98
CA GLY A 78 2.02 20.19 -4.38
C GLY A 78 1.55 18.84 -4.96
N ASP A 79 0.96 18.91 -6.14
CA ASP A 79 0.29 17.76 -6.79
C ASP A 79 1.26 16.69 -7.30
N ASN A 80 2.55 17.02 -7.43
CA ASN A 80 3.60 16.13 -7.92
C ASN A 80 4.47 15.51 -6.81
N ALA A 81 4.07 15.63 -5.53
CA ALA A 81 4.82 14.96 -4.47
C ALA A 81 4.90 13.44 -4.73
N PRO A 82 6.04 12.79 -4.43
CA PRO A 82 6.27 11.38 -4.75
C PRO A 82 5.16 10.44 -4.28
N VAL A 83 4.62 10.68 -3.10
CA VAL A 83 3.52 9.86 -2.55
C VAL A 83 2.26 9.96 -3.43
N TRP A 84 1.90 11.14 -3.93
CA TRP A 84 0.73 11.29 -4.81
C TRP A 84 0.97 10.65 -6.18
N ARG A 85 2.19 10.77 -6.73
CA ARG A 85 2.57 10.06 -7.96
C ARG A 85 2.42 8.55 -7.81
N PHE A 86 2.86 7.99 -6.70
CA PHE A 86 2.70 6.55 -6.41
C PHE A 86 1.22 6.15 -6.29
N LEU A 87 0.44 6.90 -5.52
CA LEU A 87 -1.00 6.61 -5.35
C LEU A 87 -1.77 6.67 -6.67
N ILE A 88 -1.43 7.61 -7.54
CA ILE A 88 -2.00 7.68 -8.90
C ILE A 88 -1.54 6.47 -9.71
N ALA A 89 -0.26 6.15 -9.71
CA ALA A 89 0.30 5.04 -10.48
C ALA A 89 -0.32 3.70 -10.09
N ILE A 90 -0.45 3.38 -8.79
CA ILE A 90 -1.04 2.11 -8.34
C ILE A 90 -2.54 2.03 -8.63
N ARG A 91 -3.27 3.15 -8.47
CA ARG A 91 -4.70 3.25 -8.81
C ARG A 91 -4.95 2.95 -10.30
N GLU A 92 -4.13 3.54 -11.18
CA GLU A 92 -4.32 3.50 -12.64
C GLU A 92 -3.63 2.32 -13.30
N PHE A 93 -2.83 1.56 -12.57
CA PHE A 93 -2.05 0.47 -13.13
C PHE A 93 -2.95 -0.55 -13.86
N PRO A 94 -2.70 -0.79 -15.17
CA PRO A 94 -3.64 -1.54 -16.00
C PRO A 94 -3.51 -3.06 -15.91
N LYS A 95 -2.44 -3.57 -15.28
CA LYS A 95 -2.16 -5.00 -15.15
C LYS A 95 -2.40 -5.46 -13.71
N PRO A 96 -2.57 -6.78 -13.46
CA PRO A 96 -2.74 -7.28 -12.10
C PRO A 96 -1.62 -6.88 -11.15
N ILE A 97 -1.98 -6.57 -9.91
CA ILE A 97 -1.07 -6.35 -8.79
C ILE A 97 -1.41 -7.36 -7.71
N VAL A 98 -0.41 -8.09 -7.27
CA VAL A 98 -0.45 -9.00 -6.12
C VAL A 98 0.33 -8.35 -4.98
N ALA A 99 -0.19 -8.41 -3.76
CA ALA A 99 0.56 -8.10 -2.57
C ALA A 99 0.79 -9.38 -1.74
N SER A 100 2.03 -9.61 -1.32
CA SER A 100 2.41 -10.64 -0.36
C SER A 100 2.91 -9.94 0.90
N ILE A 101 2.17 -10.07 2.00
CA ILE A 101 2.43 -9.31 3.22
C ILE A 101 2.73 -10.23 4.41
N THR A 102 3.76 -9.86 5.17
CA THR A 102 4.14 -10.48 6.44
C THR A 102 4.40 -9.41 7.49
N GLY A 103 4.42 -9.77 8.75
CA GLY A 103 4.71 -8.86 9.86
C GLY A 103 3.76 -7.66 9.92
N ARG A 104 4.25 -6.45 9.73
CA ARG A 104 3.44 -5.21 9.84
C ARG A 104 3.07 -4.64 8.49
N ALA A 105 1.81 -4.21 8.38
CA ALA A 105 1.29 -3.37 7.29
C ALA A 105 0.57 -2.16 7.92
N VAL A 106 1.20 -0.99 7.93
CA VAL A 106 0.70 0.18 8.67
C VAL A 106 0.42 1.36 7.74
N GLY A 107 -0.70 2.05 7.94
CA GLY A 107 -1.09 3.22 7.15
C GLY A 107 -1.17 2.88 5.66
N ILE A 108 -0.34 3.53 4.85
CA ILE A 108 -0.23 3.24 3.40
C ILE A 108 0.06 1.76 3.13
N GLY A 109 0.77 1.05 4.01
CA GLY A 109 0.99 -0.38 3.88
C GLY A 109 -0.29 -1.21 3.93
N THR A 110 -1.32 -0.72 4.62
CA THR A 110 -2.65 -1.34 4.61
C THR A 110 -3.53 -0.77 3.49
N THR A 111 -3.50 0.54 3.26
CA THR A 111 -4.42 1.17 2.30
C THR A 111 -4.07 0.88 0.85
N LEU A 112 -2.78 0.70 0.51
CA LEU A 112 -2.38 0.27 -0.84
C LEU A 112 -2.98 -1.09 -1.25
N LEU A 113 -3.31 -1.96 -0.27
CA LEU A 113 -3.89 -3.28 -0.54
C LEU A 113 -5.24 -3.19 -1.25
N MET A 114 -6.00 -2.11 -1.05
CA MET A 114 -7.27 -1.87 -1.75
C MET A 114 -7.09 -1.61 -3.26
N HIS A 115 -5.87 -1.29 -3.69
CA HIS A 115 -5.53 -1.11 -5.11
C HIS A 115 -4.90 -2.36 -5.72
N CYS A 116 -4.54 -3.36 -4.89
CA CYS A 116 -4.09 -4.67 -5.33
C CYS A 116 -5.28 -5.53 -5.77
N ASP A 117 -5.03 -6.44 -6.72
CA ASP A 117 -6.06 -7.34 -7.26
C ASP A 117 -6.10 -8.67 -6.50
N TYR A 118 -5.01 -9.00 -5.79
CA TYR A 118 -4.94 -10.18 -4.93
C TYR A 118 -3.98 -9.92 -3.76
N VAL A 119 -4.41 -10.25 -2.57
CA VAL A 119 -3.63 -10.05 -1.33
C VAL A 119 -3.47 -11.36 -0.60
N ILE A 120 -2.22 -11.77 -0.38
CA ILE A 120 -1.84 -12.91 0.44
C ILE A 120 -1.19 -12.38 1.71
N ALA A 121 -1.60 -12.87 2.86
CA ALA A 121 -1.02 -12.51 4.14
C ALA A 121 -0.48 -13.73 4.88
N GLY A 122 0.69 -13.56 5.51
CA GLY A 122 1.13 -14.48 6.55
C GLY A 122 0.22 -14.40 7.77
N SER A 123 0.02 -15.50 8.47
CA SER A 123 -0.90 -15.59 9.63
C SER A 123 -0.49 -14.70 10.82
N GLY A 124 0.81 -14.37 10.91
CA GLY A 124 1.35 -13.44 11.90
C GLY A 124 1.13 -11.96 11.58
N THR A 125 0.62 -11.64 10.38
CA THR A 125 0.51 -10.26 9.91
C THR A 125 -0.41 -9.40 10.78
N LYS A 126 0.05 -8.19 11.07
CA LYS A 126 -0.66 -7.15 11.82
C LYS A 126 -0.86 -5.92 10.94
N LEU A 127 -2.12 -5.56 10.73
CA LEU A 127 -2.51 -4.43 9.91
C LEU A 127 -3.06 -3.31 10.79
N SER A 128 -2.89 -2.05 10.37
CA SER A 128 -3.53 -0.91 11.03
C SER A 128 -3.56 0.32 10.12
N MET A 129 -4.53 1.22 10.38
CA MET A 129 -4.69 2.49 9.68
C MET A 129 -4.83 3.63 10.69
N PRO A 130 -3.76 3.98 11.46
CA PRO A 130 -3.85 4.87 12.62
C PRO A 130 -3.82 6.36 12.24
N PHE A 131 -4.53 6.77 11.18
CA PHE A 131 -4.52 8.16 10.70
C PHE A 131 -5.06 9.12 11.75
N VAL A 132 -6.26 8.87 12.27
CA VAL A 132 -6.92 9.70 13.28
C VAL A 132 -6.09 9.76 14.57
N ASN A 133 -5.45 8.65 14.96
CA ASN A 133 -4.58 8.60 16.13
C ASN A 133 -3.32 9.50 15.98
N LEU A 134 -2.97 9.86 14.74
CA LEU A 134 -1.85 10.76 14.41
C LEU A 134 -2.32 12.18 14.02
N GLY A 135 -3.60 12.51 14.25
CA GLY A 135 -4.17 13.80 13.86
C GLY A 135 -4.30 13.96 12.33
N LEU A 136 -4.34 12.85 11.59
CA LEU A 136 -4.44 12.81 10.13
C LEU A 136 -5.80 12.27 9.70
N VAL A 137 -6.09 12.40 8.41
CA VAL A 137 -7.26 11.80 7.75
C VAL A 137 -6.84 10.58 6.94
N PRO A 138 -7.79 9.67 6.57
CA PRO A 138 -7.54 8.57 5.65
C PRO A 138 -6.96 9.06 4.30
N GLU A 139 -6.26 8.17 3.58
CA GLU A 139 -5.68 8.41 2.26
C GLU A 139 -5.91 7.21 1.32
N ALA A 140 -5.43 7.29 0.07
CA ALA A 140 -5.56 6.23 -0.95
C ALA A 140 -7.02 5.87 -1.29
N ALA A 141 -7.95 6.79 -1.16
CA ALA A 141 -9.39 6.57 -1.26
C ALA A 141 -9.93 5.54 -0.27
N SER A 142 -9.24 5.32 0.86
CA SER A 142 -9.67 4.35 1.87
C SER A 142 -11.01 4.70 2.51
N SER A 143 -11.33 5.99 2.66
CA SER A 143 -12.63 6.45 3.16
C SER A 143 -13.80 6.07 2.23
N TYR A 144 -13.54 5.88 0.94
CA TYR A 144 -14.52 5.46 -0.06
C TYR A 144 -14.51 3.93 -0.27
N LEU A 145 -13.33 3.32 -0.40
CA LEU A 145 -13.19 1.91 -0.77
C LEU A 145 -13.53 0.95 0.39
N LEU A 146 -13.12 1.26 1.62
CA LEU A 146 -13.37 0.35 2.75
C LEU A 146 -14.87 0.13 3.01
N PRO A 147 -15.74 1.17 3.02
CA PRO A 147 -17.17 0.94 3.17
C PRO A 147 -17.78 0.07 2.07
N ILE A 148 -17.23 0.09 0.85
CA ILE A 148 -17.66 -0.78 -0.26
C ILE A 148 -17.20 -2.21 -0.04
N ILE A 149 -15.94 -2.41 0.41
CA ILE A 149 -15.35 -3.74 0.60
C ILE A 149 -15.99 -4.46 1.79
N MET A 150 -16.18 -3.77 2.92
CA MET A 150 -16.50 -4.42 4.20
C MET A 150 -17.74 -3.88 4.92
N GLY A 151 -18.42 -2.88 4.36
CA GLY A 151 -19.56 -2.20 4.98
C GLY A 151 -19.15 -1.08 5.94
N HIS A 152 -20.09 -0.17 6.20
CA HIS A 152 -19.84 1.07 6.95
C HIS A 152 -19.25 0.83 8.36
N GLN A 153 -19.85 -0.08 9.14
CA GLN A 153 -19.43 -0.29 10.54
C GLN A 153 -18.00 -0.81 10.66
N ARG A 154 -17.63 -1.80 9.83
CA ARG A 154 -16.27 -2.36 9.83
C ARG A 154 -15.24 -1.35 9.34
N ALA A 155 -15.59 -0.58 8.30
CA ALA A 155 -14.73 0.51 7.82
C ALA A 155 -14.53 1.59 8.88
N SER A 156 -15.61 2.00 9.58
CA SER A 156 -15.55 2.97 10.68
C SER A 156 -14.70 2.46 11.84
N GLU A 157 -14.85 1.19 12.22
CA GLU A 157 -14.01 0.57 13.24
C GLU A 157 -12.53 0.72 12.90
N LEU A 158 -12.12 0.34 11.68
CA LEU A 158 -10.71 0.36 11.30
C LEU A 158 -10.15 1.77 11.10
N LEU A 159 -10.93 2.70 10.53
CA LEU A 159 -10.46 4.05 10.21
C LEU A 159 -10.55 5.02 11.39
N LEU A 160 -11.58 4.90 12.26
CA LEU A 160 -11.79 5.86 13.35
C LEU A 160 -11.09 5.46 14.63
N LEU A 161 -10.98 4.15 14.94
CA LEU A 161 -10.22 3.67 16.09
C LEU A 161 -8.73 3.53 15.77
N GLY A 162 -8.39 3.14 14.54
CA GLY A 162 -7.01 2.93 14.10
C GLY A 162 -6.31 1.76 14.79
N ASP A 163 -7.07 0.85 15.41
CA ASP A 163 -6.54 -0.28 16.14
C ASP A 163 -5.88 -1.30 15.21
N VAL A 164 -4.95 -2.07 15.78
CA VAL A 164 -4.30 -3.19 15.08
C VAL A 164 -5.28 -4.35 14.93
N PHE A 165 -5.34 -4.92 13.72
CA PHE A 165 -6.13 -6.12 13.43
C PHE A 165 -5.28 -7.20 12.76
N SER A 166 -5.76 -8.45 12.84
CA SER A 166 -5.05 -9.63 12.31
C SER A 166 -5.31 -9.87 10.82
N ALA A 167 -4.48 -10.71 10.19
CA ALA A 167 -4.69 -11.20 8.83
C ALA A 167 -6.06 -11.88 8.66
N GLU A 168 -6.47 -12.70 9.64
CA GLU A 168 -7.76 -13.40 9.62
C GLU A 168 -8.93 -12.42 9.62
N LYS A 169 -8.85 -11.36 10.45
CA LYS A 169 -9.86 -10.29 10.46
C LYS A 169 -9.88 -9.55 9.12
N GLY A 170 -8.71 -9.27 8.54
CA GLY A 170 -8.60 -8.69 7.20
C GLY A 170 -9.25 -9.57 6.12
N ARG A 171 -9.08 -10.89 6.22
CA ARG A 171 -9.75 -11.86 5.32
C ARG A 171 -11.27 -11.91 5.56
N GLU A 172 -11.71 -11.94 6.81
CA GLU A 172 -13.16 -11.90 7.14
C GLU A 172 -13.82 -10.64 6.59
N TYR A 173 -13.10 -9.51 6.62
CA TYR A 173 -13.59 -8.22 6.15
C TYR A 173 -13.46 -8.03 4.62
N GLY A 174 -12.82 -8.96 3.92
CA GLY A 174 -12.69 -8.93 2.46
C GLY A 174 -11.50 -8.12 1.92
N LEU A 175 -10.58 -7.70 2.79
CA LEU A 175 -9.35 -7.00 2.38
C LEU A 175 -8.24 -7.97 1.92
N ILE A 176 -8.24 -9.19 2.44
CA ILE A 176 -7.24 -10.23 2.17
C ILE A 176 -7.93 -11.42 1.52
N ASN A 177 -7.35 -11.94 0.43
CA ASN A 177 -7.87 -13.10 -0.29
C ASN A 177 -7.49 -14.42 0.40
N GLU A 178 -6.24 -14.52 0.85
CA GLU A 178 -5.68 -15.78 1.36
C GLU A 178 -4.79 -15.50 2.57
N VAL A 179 -4.93 -16.33 3.62
CA VAL A 179 -4.02 -16.34 4.77
C VAL A 179 -3.31 -17.68 4.80
N VAL A 180 -1.98 -17.63 4.84
CA VAL A 180 -1.07 -18.78 4.86
C VAL A 180 -0.08 -18.62 6.02
N THR A 181 0.88 -19.53 6.19
CA THR A 181 1.97 -19.27 7.15
C THR A 181 2.85 -18.10 6.67
N ASP A 182 3.59 -17.48 7.58
CA ASP A 182 4.47 -16.35 7.22
C ASP A 182 5.53 -16.78 6.20
N GLU A 183 6.05 -18.00 6.33
CA GLU A 183 7.04 -18.56 5.43
C GLU A 183 6.49 -18.90 4.03
N GLU A 184 5.21 -19.27 3.95
CA GLU A 184 4.55 -19.58 2.68
C GLU A 184 4.14 -18.34 1.90
N SER A 185 3.92 -17.21 2.57
CA SER A 185 3.36 -15.99 1.95
C SER A 185 4.18 -15.51 0.73
N PRO A 186 5.53 -15.39 0.77
CA PRO A 186 6.30 -14.95 -0.39
C PRO A 186 6.21 -15.91 -1.58
N VAL A 187 6.26 -17.23 -1.31
CA VAL A 187 6.17 -18.26 -2.35
C VAL A 187 4.80 -18.20 -3.02
N ARG A 188 3.75 -18.17 -2.19
CA ARG A 188 2.37 -18.10 -2.67
C ARG A 188 2.08 -16.84 -3.46
N GLY A 189 2.64 -15.69 -3.02
CA GLY A 189 2.59 -14.42 -3.75
C GLY A 189 3.19 -14.52 -5.15
N GLY A 190 4.37 -15.15 -5.26
CA GLY A 190 5.03 -15.41 -6.54
C GLY A 190 4.21 -16.32 -7.46
N GLU A 191 3.63 -17.40 -6.94
CA GLU A 191 2.78 -18.33 -7.69
C GLU A 191 1.55 -17.61 -8.27
N VAL A 192 0.83 -16.82 -7.45
CA VAL A 192 -0.36 -16.09 -7.91
C VAL A 192 0.01 -15.01 -8.92
N ALA A 193 1.10 -14.27 -8.69
CA ALA A 193 1.56 -13.26 -9.63
C ALA A 193 1.93 -13.90 -10.98
N LYS A 194 2.62 -15.04 -10.97
CA LYS A 194 2.95 -15.80 -12.18
C LYS A 194 1.70 -16.31 -12.88
N GLN A 195 0.75 -16.89 -12.15
CA GLN A 195 -0.52 -17.35 -12.71
C GLN A 195 -1.28 -16.21 -13.41
N LEU A 196 -1.28 -15.00 -12.84
CA LEU A 196 -1.92 -13.82 -13.44
C LEU A 196 -1.12 -13.30 -14.64
N ALA A 197 0.22 -13.35 -14.59
CA ALA A 197 1.09 -12.94 -15.68
C ALA A 197 0.95 -13.83 -16.93
N ASP A 198 0.59 -15.11 -16.75
CA ASP A 198 0.40 -16.08 -17.82
C ASP A 198 -0.97 -15.98 -18.51
N GLN A 199 -1.90 -15.19 -17.96
CA GLN A 199 -3.21 -15.01 -18.58
C GLN A 199 -3.12 -14.23 -19.91
N PRO A 200 -4.09 -14.43 -20.81
CA PRO A 200 -4.18 -13.65 -22.05
C PRO A 200 -4.19 -12.15 -21.77
N ARG A 201 -3.13 -11.46 -22.17
CA ARG A 201 -2.78 -10.08 -21.80
C ARG A 201 -3.91 -9.08 -21.97
N ASN A 202 -4.58 -9.11 -23.12
CA ASN A 202 -5.67 -8.17 -23.41
C ASN A 202 -6.91 -8.49 -22.57
N ALA A 203 -7.23 -9.77 -22.40
CA ALA A 203 -8.42 -10.19 -21.66
C ALA A 203 -8.31 -9.81 -20.17
N ILE A 204 -7.15 -10.06 -19.53
CA ILE A 204 -6.98 -9.74 -18.11
C ILE A 204 -6.96 -8.23 -17.85
N ARG A 205 -6.35 -7.42 -18.74
CA ARG A 205 -6.34 -5.95 -18.64
C ARG A 205 -7.78 -5.40 -18.78
N GLU A 206 -8.55 -5.88 -19.75
CA GLU A 206 -9.92 -5.46 -19.93
C GLU A 206 -10.83 -5.91 -18.80
N ALA A 207 -10.65 -7.12 -18.26
CA ALA A 207 -11.36 -7.58 -17.07
C ALA A 207 -11.10 -6.68 -15.86
N LYS A 208 -9.83 -6.36 -15.57
CA LYS A 208 -9.47 -5.42 -14.50
C LYS A 208 -10.09 -4.04 -14.72
N ARG A 209 -10.01 -3.50 -15.94
CA ARG A 209 -10.62 -2.22 -16.30
C ARG A 209 -12.13 -2.21 -16.04
N LEU A 210 -12.83 -3.28 -16.42
CA LEU A 210 -14.28 -3.42 -16.22
C LEU A 210 -14.64 -3.52 -14.72
N ILE A 211 -13.87 -4.29 -13.93
CA ILE A 211 -14.04 -4.41 -12.49
C ILE A 211 -13.93 -3.03 -11.81
N LYS A 212 -12.91 -2.24 -12.18
CA LYS A 212 -12.65 -0.92 -11.55
C LYS A 212 -13.54 0.20 -12.09
N LYS A 213 -14.16 0.03 -13.27
CA LYS A 213 -14.86 1.10 -14.02
C LYS A 213 -15.95 1.78 -13.20
N ALA A 214 -16.76 1.02 -12.47
CA ALA A 214 -17.93 1.56 -11.75
C ALA A 214 -17.53 2.61 -10.68
N HIS A 215 -16.34 2.47 -10.10
CA HIS A 215 -15.87 3.30 -8.99
C HIS A 215 -14.71 4.24 -9.37
N SER A 216 -14.14 4.14 -10.57
CA SER A 216 -12.90 4.82 -10.96
C SER A 216 -12.93 6.34 -10.77
N GLN A 217 -14.04 7.00 -11.15
CA GLN A 217 -14.20 8.44 -11.00
C GLN A 217 -14.32 8.84 -9.53
N ALA A 218 -15.15 8.13 -8.75
CA ALA A 218 -15.33 8.42 -7.33
C ALA A 218 -14.03 8.20 -6.55
N VAL A 219 -13.30 7.12 -6.83
CA VAL A 219 -11.97 6.86 -6.24
C VAL A 219 -11.00 8.00 -6.55
N ALA A 220 -10.94 8.46 -7.81
CA ALA A 220 -10.06 9.56 -8.19
C ALA A 220 -10.41 10.87 -7.46
N GLN A 221 -11.70 11.20 -7.36
CA GLN A 221 -12.18 12.40 -6.66
C GLN A 221 -11.89 12.33 -5.16
N THR A 222 -12.15 11.17 -4.53
CA THR A 222 -11.87 10.96 -3.11
C THR A 222 -10.38 11.09 -2.81
N MET A 223 -9.50 10.52 -3.65
CA MET A 223 -8.04 10.68 -3.45
C MET A 223 -7.60 12.15 -3.49
N VAL A 224 -8.19 12.97 -4.35
CA VAL A 224 -7.90 14.42 -4.40
C VAL A 224 -8.37 15.12 -3.12
N GLU A 225 -9.58 14.82 -2.65
CA GLU A 225 -10.13 15.39 -1.43
C GLU A 225 -9.34 14.96 -0.19
N GLU A 226 -9.12 13.66 -0.02
CA GLU A 226 -8.29 13.10 1.06
C GLU A 226 -6.88 13.71 1.04
N GLY A 227 -6.24 13.78 -0.13
CA GLY A 227 -4.90 14.34 -0.29
C GLY A 227 -4.80 15.80 0.16
N LYS A 228 -5.79 16.63 -0.17
CA LYS A 228 -5.87 18.02 0.29
C LYS A 228 -6.02 18.09 1.82
N LEU A 229 -6.98 17.37 2.36
CA LEU A 229 -7.23 17.34 3.82
C LEU A 229 -6.02 16.75 4.58
N PHE A 230 -5.35 15.75 4.02
CA PHE A 230 -4.15 15.16 4.59
C PHE A 230 -3.00 16.16 4.67
N GLN A 231 -2.76 16.94 3.60
CA GLN A 231 -1.75 18.00 3.59
C GLN A 231 -2.06 19.10 4.62
N GLU A 232 -3.32 19.52 4.73
CA GLU A 232 -3.77 20.49 5.72
C GLU A 232 -3.58 19.96 7.15
N ALA A 233 -3.96 18.70 7.39
CA ALA A 233 -3.81 18.05 8.69
C ALA A 233 -2.34 17.90 9.09
N LEU A 234 -1.48 17.52 8.17
CA LEU A 234 -0.06 17.20 8.42
C LEU A 234 0.71 18.40 9.02
N VAL A 235 0.33 19.63 8.68
CA VAL A 235 0.95 20.86 9.21
C VAL A 235 0.22 21.44 10.42
N SER A 236 -0.83 20.77 10.92
CA SER A 236 -1.60 21.21 12.08
C SER A 236 -0.85 21.00 13.40
N ASP A 237 -1.23 21.76 14.41
CA ASP A 237 -0.73 21.55 15.78
C ASP A 237 -1.14 20.18 16.33
N GLU A 238 -2.34 19.70 15.99
CA GLU A 238 -2.87 18.41 16.41
C GLU A 238 -2.00 17.25 15.91
N ALA A 239 -1.65 17.24 14.62
CA ALA A 239 -0.77 16.23 14.05
C ALA A 239 0.63 16.31 14.67
N ARG A 240 1.19 17.52 14.82
CA ARG A 240 2.51 17.71 15.46
C ARG A 240 2.54 17.14 16.88
N ASP A 241 1.54 17.41 17.70
CA ASP A 241 1.47 16.90 19.07
C ASP A 241 1.29 15.38 19.10
N ALA A 242 0.46 14.82 18.20
CA ALA A 242 0.28 13.39 18.05
C ALA A 242 1.59 12.68 17.64
N PHE A 243 2.34 13.22 16.67
CA PHE A 243 3.65 12.69 16.26
C PHE A 243 4.69 12.74 17.40
N MET A 244 4.77 13.85 18.13
CA MET A 244 5.68 13.98 19.27
C MET A 244 5.36 12.94 20.37
N ASN A 245 4.07 12.75 20.67
CA ASN A 245 3.61 11.72 21.60
C ASN A 245 3.94 10.29 21.12
N PHE A 246 3.81 10.03 19.81
CA PHE A 246 4.14 8.74 19.22
C PHE A 246 5.64 8.43 19.32
N ILE A 247 6.50 9.39 18.98
CA ILE A 247 7.96 9.25 19.05
C ILE A 247 8.40 9.03 20.51
N SER A 248 7.86 9.79 21.47
CA SER A 248 8.20 9.68 22.88
C SER A 248 7.84 8.33 23.51
N LYS A 249 6.77 7.65 23.01
CA LYS A 249 6.37 6.31 23.45
C LYS A 249 7.27 5.20 22.90
N LYS A 250 7.93 5.41 21.74
CA LYS A 250 8.88 4.45 21.16
C LYS A 250 10.25 4.45 21.85
N GLY A 251 10.56 5.49 22.61
CA GLY A 251 11.84 5.61 23.35
C GLY A 251 11.81 5.02 24.75
N LYS A 252 10.72 4.42 25.17
CA LYS A 252 10.58 3.68 26.44
C LYS A 252 10.40 2.19 26.18
#